data_107b930648da1c17b26fe5d94f8d655b
#
_entry.id   107b930648da1c17b26fe5d94f8d655b
#
_cell.length_a   1.000
_cell.length_b   1.000
_cell.length_c   1.000
_cell.angle_alpha   90.00
_cell.angle_beta   90.00
_cell.angle_gamma   90.00
#
_symmetry.space_group_name_H-M   'P 1'
#
loop_
_entity.id
_entity.type
_entity.pdbx_description
1 polymer ?
#
loop_
_entity_poly.entity_id
_entity_poly.type
_entity_poly.pdbx_seq_one_letter_code
_entity_poly.pdbx_strand_id
1 'polypeptide(L)'
;MPDEQKTKLRLEIAHVLFIDIVGYSKLRTTEQSAQIEKLRKIVRGTEQFRTAEAEGKLLRLPTGDGGALVFRNLEAPVLCAVEIAKALRNHPDLRVRMGIHSGPVNEVTDLNEQANIAGAGINTAQRVMDCGDASHILVSKHAAEDLEQYDQWQPYLHDLGECEIKHGERLHVVNFYNHEVGNSARPIKFAPPAGVAPGATAQANRRRYSLVAMAIGALIVVGATVLFFTARTTFRTATGRTETASVSTPPIQEKSIAVLPFQNLSDDKSNAYFSEGIQDEILTRLSKVAALKVISRTSTMKYKSEPENLREVGKQLGVAHILEGSVQKVANAV
;
A
#
# COMPACT_ATOMS: atom_id res chain seq x y z
N MET A 1 18.04 -5.53 -42.33
CA MET A 1 17.53 -5.84 -41.01
C MET A 1 16.95 -4.57 -40.49
N PRO A 2 15.63 -4.39 -40.32
CA PRO A 2 15.10 -3.18 -39.69
C PRO A 2 15.43 -3.22 -38.20
N ASP A 3 15.92 -2.10 -37.73
CA ASP A 3 16.29 -1.83 -36.35
C ASP A 3 15.04 -1.94 -35.47
N GLU A 4 14.97 -2.96 -34.62
CA GLU A 4 13.95 -3.07 -33.58
C GLU A 4 14.20 -1.93 -32.57
N GLN A 5 13.52 -0.82 -32.77
CA GLN A 5 13.41 0.21 -31.75
C GLN A 5 12.75 -0.43 -30.51
N LYS A 6 13.58 -0.91 -29.59
CA LYS A 6 13.14 -1.25 -28.23
C LYS A 6 12.49 0.00 -27.65
N THR A 7 11.16 0.00 -27.64
CA THR A 7 10.37 1.04 -26.95
C THR A 7 10.83 1.05 -25.49
N LYS A 8 11.61 2.08 -25.13
CA LYS A 8 12.13 2.26 -23.79
C LYS A 8 10.93 2.50 -22.86
N LEU A 9 10.54 1.51 -22.08
CA LEU A 9 9.53 1.63 -21.04
C LEU A 9 9.92 2.78 -20.10
N ARG A 10 9.15 3.85 -20.10
CA ARG A 10 9.38 5.04 -19.28
C ARG A 10 8.51 4.93 -18.03
N LEU A 11 8.99 4.16 -17.06
CA LEU A 11 8.36 4.04 -15.74
C LEU A 11 8.64 5.32 -14.94
N GLU A 12 7.57 5.90 -14.40
CA GLU A 12 7.68 7.04 -13.49
C GLU A 12 6.69 6.88 -12.33
N ILE A 13 6.97 7.50 -11.21
CA ILE A 13 6.01 7.61 -10.12
C ILE A 13 5.11 8.81 -10.40
N ALA A 14 3.81 8.58 -10.42
CA ALA A 14 2.83 9.61 -10.60
C ALA A 14 1.68 9.48 -9.60
N HIS A 15 0.88 10.52 -9.50
CA HIS A 15 -0.20 10.65 -8.54
C HIS A 15 -1.54 10.59 -9.28
N VAL A 16 -2.30 9.53 -9.02
CA VAL A 16 -3.50 9.19 -9.78
C VAL A 16 -4.74 9.54 -8.98
N LEU A 17 -5.65 10.30 -9.59
CA LEU A 17 -7.04 10.47 -9.15
C LEU A 17 -7.95 9.66 -10.06
N PHE A 18 -8.54 8.59 -9.55
CA PHE A 18 -9.55 7.81 -10.24
C PHE A 18 -10.94 8.28 -9.82
N ILE A 19 -11.85 8.43 -10.79
CA ILE A 19 -13.19 9.00 -10.60
C ILE A 19 -14.20 8.12 -11.29
N ASP A 20 -15.33 7.83 -10.64
CA ASP A 20 -16.36 6.95 -11.15
C ASP A 20 -17.78 7.41 -10.73
N ILE A 21 -18.76 7.27 -11.61
CA ILE A 21 -20.16 7.57 -11.34
C ILE A 21 -20.84 6.37 -10.70
N VAL A 22 -21.29 6.52 -9.47
CA VAL A 22 -21.94 5.46 -8.71
C VAL A 22 -23.30 5.11 -9.31
N GLY A 23 -23.46 3.84 -9.71
CA GLY A 23 -24.71 3.32 -10.26
C GLY A 23 -24.93 3.63 -11.75
N TYR A 24 -23.88 4.04 -12.46
CA TYR A 24 -23.91 4.38 -13.89
C TYR A 24 -24.60 3.33 -14.76
N SER A 25 -24.27 2.05 -14.57
CA SER A 25 -24.84 0.94 -15.35
C SER A 25 -26.34 0.73 -15.17
N LYS A 26 -26.96 1.35 -14.14
CA LYS A 26 -28.40 1.29 -13.88
C LYS A 26 -29.17 2.42 -14.56
N LEU A 27 -28.48 3.40 -15.13
CA LEU A 27 -29.07 4.54 -15.81
C LEU A 27 -29.45 4.18 -17.25
N ARG A 28 -30.43 4.87 -17.80
CA ARG A 28 -30.79 4.81 -19.23
C ARG A 28 -29.66 5.43 -20.07
N THR A 29 -29.48 5.00 -21.31
CA THR A 29 -28.41 5.49 -22.19
C THR A 29 -28.35 7.00 -22.31
N THR A 30 -29.52 7.67 -22.41
CA THR A 30 -29.58 9.13 -22.45
C THR A 30 -29.12 9.79 -21.15
N GLU A 31 -29.47 9.20 -20.02
CA GLU A 31 -29.03 9.66 -18.69
C GLU A 31 -27.52 9.42 -18.48
N GLN A 32 -27.01 8.28 -18.96
CA GLN A 32 -25.59 7.97 -18.94
C GLN A 32 -24.77 9.04 -19.66
N SER A 33 -25.18 9.37 -20.89
CA SER A 33 -24.51 10.42 -21.70
C SER A 33 -24.55 11.79 -21.02
N ALA A 34 -25.69 12.15 -20.44
CA ALA A 34 -25.84 13.42 -19.72
C ALA A 34 -24.98 13.48 -18.45
N GLN A 35 -24.91 12.39 -17.70
CA GLN A 35 -24.10 12.31 -16.47
C GLN A 35 -22.60 12.39 -16.76
N ILE A 36 -22.12 11.67 -17.78
CA ILE A 36 -20.71 11.75 -18.20
C ILE A 36 -20.33 13.14 -18.67
N GLU A 37 -21.19 13.77 -19.49
CA GLU A 37 -20.93 15.13 -19.97
C GLU A 37 -20.88 16.14 -18.82
N LYS A 38 -21.78 15.99 -17.84
CA LYS A 38 -21.80 16.80 -16.63
C LYS A 38 -20.52 16.60 -15.80
N LEU A 39 -20.12 15.35 -15.57
CA LEU A 39 -18.87 15.03 -14.85
C LEU A 39 -17.67 15.63 -15.59
N ARG A 40 -17.57 15.42 -16.90
CA ARG A 40 -16.50 15.96 -17.72
C ARG A 40 -16.37 17.48 -17.59
N LYS A 41 -17.50 18.19 -17.58
CA LYS A 41 -17.54 19.65 -17.44
C LYS A 41 -17.04 20.10 -16.07
N ILE A 42 -17.45 19.41 -15.01
CA ILE A 42 -16.99 19.68 -13.64
C ILE A 42 -15.49 19.44 -13.53
N VAL A 43 -14.99 18.29 -13.96
CA VAL A 43 -13.58 17.91 -13.88
C VAL A 43 -12.71 18.90 -14.65
N ARG A 44 -13.06 19.23 -15.88
CA ARG A 44 -12.31 20.21 -16.69
C ARG A 44 -12.41 21.65 -16.17
N GLY A 45 -13.40 21.94 -15.36
CA GLY A 45 -13.57 23.24 -14.70
C GLY A 45 -12.65 23.44 -13.49
N THR A 46 -12.04 22.38 -12.95
CA THR A 46 -11.15 22.51 -11.79
C THR A 46 -9.85 23.25 -12.16
N GLU A 47 -9.29 23.96 -11.20
CA GLU A 47 -8.03 24.70 -11.36
C GLU A 47 -6.87 23.74 -11.60
N GLN A 48 -6.82 22.64 -10.82
CA GLN A 48 -5.77 21.64 -10.93
C GLN A 48 -5.74 20.96 -12.30
N PHE A 49 -6.91 20.64 -12.86
CA PHE A 49 -7.00 20.09 -14.22
C PHE A 49 -6.44 21.08 -15.23
N ARG A 50 -6.91 22.35 -15.21
CA ARG A 50 -6.52 23.38 -16.16
C ARG A 50 -5.03 23.70 -16.10
N THR A 51 -4.48 23.82 -14.89
CA THR A 51 -3.06 24.09 -14.68
C THR A 51 -2.20 22.95 -15.22
N ALA A 52 -2.51 21.71 -14.84
CA ALA A 52 -1.74 20.56 -15.29
C ALA A 52 -1.88 20.32 -16.81
N GLU A 53 -3.06 20.60 -17.40
CA GLU A 53 -3.28 20.53 -18.85
C GLU A 53 -2.48 21.60 -19.58
N ALA A 54 -2.46 22.85 -19.10
CA ALA A 54 -1.71 23.94 -19.68
C ALA A 54 -0.18 23.73 -19.65
N GLU A 55 0.30 23.07 -18.59
CA GLU A 55 1.71 22.69 -18.44
C GLU A 55 2.10 21.44 -19.23
N GLY A 56 1.15 20.76 -19.90
CA GLY A 56 1.38 19.50 -20.59
C GLY A 56 1.76 18.32 -19.65
N LYS A 57 1.43 18.43 -18.38
CA LYS A 57 1.78 17.46 -17.33
C LYS A 57 0.59 16.57 -16.89
N LEU A 58 -0.58 16.75 -17.49
CA LEU A 58 -1.77 15.96 -17.20
C LEU A 58 -1.92 14.84 -18.22
N LEU A 59 -1.91 13.62 -17.74
CA LEU A 59 -2.30 12.47 -18.55
C LEU A 59 -3.72 12.01 -18.13
N ARG A 60 -4.49 11.51 -19.09
CA ARG A 60 -5.92 11.18 -18.91
C ARG A 60 -6.20 9.80 -19.46
N LEU A 61 -6.87 8.99 -18.65
CA LEU A 61 -7.36 7.67 -19.06
C LEU A 61 -8.89 7.67 -18.92
N PRO A 62 -9.66 7.88 -20.01
CA PRO A 62 -11.10 7.79 -19.93
C PRO A 62 -11.55 6.34 -19.73
N THR A 63 -12.56 6.16 -18.86
CA THR A 63 -13.34 4.92 -18.72
C THR A 63 -14.77 5.18 -19.16
N GLY A 64 -15.60 4.14 -19.30
CA GLY A 64 -16.99 4.32 -19.76
C GLY A 64 -17.85 5.15 -18.83
N ASP A 65 -17.57 5.12 -17.53
CA ASP A 65 -18.35 5.72 -16.43
C ASP A 65 -17.57 6.76 -15.60
N GLY A 66 -16.36 7.10 -16.05
CA GLY A 66 -15.50 8.05 -15.36
C GLY A 66 -14.12 8.18 -16.01
N GLY A 67 -13.07 8.11 -15.20
CA GLY A 67 -11.70 8.12 -15.72
C GLY A 67 -10.64 8.31 -14.65
N ALA A 68 -9.38 8.23 -15.08
CA ALA A 68 -8.24 8.57 -14.27
C ALA A 68 -7.54 9.83 -14.79
N LEU A 69 -7.15 10.67 -13.85
CA LEU A 69 -6.28 11.82 -14.04
C LEU A 69 -4.94 11.52 -13.37
N VAL A 70 -3.86 11.70 -14.10
CA VAL A 70 -2.52 11.42 -13.62
C VAL A 70 -1.72 12.72 -13.57
N PHE A 71 -1.29 13.07 -12.36
CA PHE A 71 -0.57 14.29 -12.05
C PHE A 71 0.89 13.98 -11.67
N ARG A 72 1.75 14.99 -11.79
CA ARG A 72 3.17 14.93 -11.39
C ARG A 72 3.43 15.49 -9.99
N ASN A 73 2.41 16.07 -9.36
CA ASN A 73 2.48 16.65 -8.03
C ASN A 73 1.53 15.87 -7.11
N LEU A 74 1.99 15.56 -5.90
CA LEU A 74 1.26 14.78 -4.89
C LEU A 74 -0.03 15.45 -4.45
N GLU A 75 -0.05 16.76 -4.27
CA GLU A 75 -1.21 17.50 -3.78
C GLU A 75 -2.29 17.73 -4.86
N ALA A 76 -1.88 17.76 -6.13
CA ALA A 76 -2.79 18.07 -7.23
C ALA A 76 -4.00 17.13 -7.31
N PRO A 77 -3.91 15.78 -7.17
CA PRO A 77 -5.09 14.92 -7.16
C PRO A 77 -6.01 15.19 -5.96
N VAL A 78 -5.49 15.54 -4.80
CA VAL A 78 -6.29 15.86 -3.59
C VAL A 78 -7.05 17.17 -3.79
N LEU A 79 -6.35 18.22 -4.23
CA LEU A 79 -6.96 19.52 -4.53
C LEU A 79 -8.01 19.39 -5.63
N CYS A 80 -7.73 18.64 -6.70
CA CYS A 80 -8.68 18.36 -7.76
C CYS A 80 -9.93 17.63 -7.24
N ALA A 81 -9.77 16.62 -6.38
CA ALA A 81 -10.87 15.89 -5.76
C ALA A 81 -11.73 16.80 -4.87
N VAL A 82 -11.11 17.71 -4.10
CA VAL A 82 -11.81 18.71 -3.29
C VAL A 82 -12.63 19.66 -4.16
N GLU A 83 -12.05 20.18 -5.24
CA GLU A 83 -12.73 21.07 -6.17
C GLU A 83 -13.93 20.36 -6.86
N ILE A 84 -13.76 19.11 -7.31
CA ILE A 84 -14.82 18.28 -7.85
C ILE A 84 -15.92 18.09 -6.81
N ALA A 85 -15.59 17.70 -5.59
CA ALA A 85 -16.56 17.46 -4.53
C ALA A 85 -17.35 18.74 -4.17
N LYS A 86 -16.70 19.91 -4.17
CA LYS A 86 -17.37 21.21 -4.00
C LYS A 86 -18.37 21.51 -5.13
N ALA A 87 -17.96 21.29 -6.37
CA ALA A 87 -18.84 21.51 -7.54
C ALA A 87 -20.04 20.56 -7.54
N LEU A 88 -19.86 19.29 -7.12
CA LEU A 88 -20.91 18.29 -7.04
C LEU A 88 -22.03 18.64 -6.05
N ARG A 89 -21.81 19.53 -5.09
CA ARG A 89 -22.88 20.03 -4.19
C ARG A 89 -24.03 20.65 -4.95
N ASN A 90 -23.76 21.26 -6.11
CA ASN A 90 -24.76 21.85 -6.97
C ASN A 90 -25.40 20.83 -7.93
N HIS A 91 -24.99 19.57 -7.87
CA HIS A 91 -25.43 18.49 -8.74
C HIS A 91 -25.75 17.22 -7.93
N PRO A 92 -26.78 17.22 -7.08
CA PRO A 92 -27.09 16.10 -6.18
C PRO A 92 -27.52 14.82 -6.91
N ASP A 93 -27.90 14.94 -8.17
CA ASP A 93 -28.21 13.85 -9.09
C ASP A 93 -26.96 13.11 -9.60
N LEU A 94 -25.79 13.74 -9.55
CA LEU A 94 -24.53 13.16 -9.99
C LEU A 94 -23.73 12.62 -8.79
N ARG A 95 -23.81 11.32 -8.57
CA ARG A 95 -23.15 10.64 -7.45
C ARG A 95 -21.82 10.08 -7.92
N VAL A 96 -20.73 10.58 -7.34
CA VAL A 96 -19.36 10.23 -7.72
C VAL A 96 -18.61 9.68 -6.52
N ARG A 97 -17.70 8.75 -6.77
CA ARG A 97 -16.68 8.28 -5.80
C ARG A 97 -15.29 8.50 -6.40
N MET A 98 -14.30 8.73 -5.55
CA MET A 98 -12.95 9.07 -5.97
C MET A 98 -11.92 8.25 -5.20
N GLY A 99 -10.82 7.89 -5.88
CA GLY A 99 -9.70 7.16 -5.29
C GLY A 99 -8.37 7.77 -5.69
N ILE A 100 -7.49 7.98 -4.72
CA ILE A 100 -6.17 8.59 -4.91
C ILE A 100 -5.09 7.60 -4.53
N HIS A 101 -4.08 7.46 -5.40
CA HIS A 101 -2.90 6.65 -5.14
C HIS A 101 -1.67 7.24 -5.82
N SER A 102 -0.52 7.07 -5.17
CA SER A 102 0.80 7.38 -5.73
C SER A 102 1.51 6.09 -6.08
N GLY A 103 1.93 5.94 -7.34
CA GLY A 103 2.57 4.70 -7.76
C GLY A 103 3.09 4.73 -9.20
N PRO A 104 3.72 3.63 -9.64
CA PRO A 104 4.35 3.56 -10.95
C PRO A 104 3.29 3.57 -12.06
N VAL A 105 3.52 4.46 -13.02
CA VAL A 105 2.79 4.55 -14.28
C VAL A 105 3.76 4.48 -15.45
N ASN A 106 3.28 4.06 -16.59
CA ASN A 106 4.04 3.98 -17.83
C ASN A 106 3.21 4.56 -18.96
N GLU A 107 3.79 5.45 -19.71
CA GLU A 107 3.20 5.91 -20.97
C GLU A 107 3.34 4.79 -22.00
N VAL A 108 2.24 4.39 -22.57
CA VAL A 108 2.16 3.37 -23.63
C VAL A 108 1.41 3.94 -24.82
N THR A 109 1.71 3.45 -26.00
CA THR A 109 0.91 3.72 -27.18
C THR A 109 -0.21 2.69 -27.25
N ASP A 110 -1.46 3.10 -27.37
CA ASP A 110 -2.60 2.19 -27.49
C ASP A 110 -2.72 1.62 -28.92
N LEU A 111 -3.71 0.75 -29.12
CA LEU A 111 -3.97 0.15 -30.45
C LEU A 111 -4.36 1.16 -31.54
N ASN A 112 -4.71 2.39 -31.16
CA ASN A 112 -5.05 3.50 -32.05
C ASN A 112 -3.88 4.47 -32.25
N GLU A 113 -2.66 4.07 -31.86
CA GLU A 113 -1.45 4.90 -31.91
C GLU A 113 -1.54 6.19 -31.06
N GLN A 114 -2.45 6.22 -30.08
CA GLN A 114 -2.59 7.34 -29.17
C GLN A 114 -1.80 7.08 -27.88
N ALA A 115 -1.23 8.16 -27.32
CA ALA A 115 -0.58 8.10 -26.02
C ALA A 115 -1.61 7.69 -24.95
N ASN A 116 -1.34 6.59 -24.30
CA ASN A 116 -2.17 6.05 -23.22
C ASN A 116 -1.28 5.76 -22.00
N ILE A 117 -1.89 5.41 -20.88
CA ILE A 117 -1.18 5.17 -19.63
C ILE A 117 -1.57 3.81 -19.10
N ALA A 118 -0.57 3.06 -18.72
CA ALA A 118 -0.74 1.78 -18.02
C ALA A 118 0.13 1.76 -16.76
N GLY A 119 -0.16 0.88 -15.84
CA GLY A 119 0.70 0.65 -14.68
C GLY A 119 -0.05 0.29 -13.42
N ALA A 120 0.69 -0.25 -12.46
CA ALA A 120 0.14 -0.68 -11.18
C ALA A 120 -0.48 0.51 -10.41
N GLY A 121 0.07 1.74 -10.56
CA GLY A 121 -0.46 2.93 -9.93
C GLY A 121 -1.92 3.23 -10.29
N ILE A 122 -2.29 3.09 -11.58
CA ILE A 122 -3.67 3.30 -12.04
C ILE A 122 -4.61 2.23 -11.49
N ASN A 123 -4.18 0.95 -11.59
CA ASN A 123 -4.98 -0.16 -11.09
C ASN A 123 -5.22 -0.06 -9.58
N THR A 124 -4.20 0.37 -8.83
CA THR A 124 -4.34 0.56 -7.38
C THR A 124 -5.25 1.73 -7.05
N ALA A 125 -5.16 2.87 -7.76
CA ALA A 125 -6.08 4.00 -7.58
C ALA A 125 -7.54 3.57 -7.83
N GLN A 126 -7.81 2.77 -8.87
CA GLN A 126 -9.13 2.21 -9.12
C GLN A 126 -9.60 1.32 -7.96
N ARG A 127 -8.74 0.44 -7.44
CA ARG A 127 -9.06 -0.42 -6.30
C ARG A 127 -9.34 0.37 -5.02
N VAL A 128 -8.58 1.45 -4.77
CA VAL A 128 -8.85 2.39 -3.67
C VAL A 128 -10.25 2.98 -3.82
N MET A 129 -10.57 3.52 -4.99
CA MET A 129 -11.89 4.08 -5.29
C MET A 129 -13.01 3.04 -5.09
N ASP A 130 -12.79 1.81 -5.54
CA ASP A 130 -13.75 0.72 -5.42
C ASP A 130 -14.08 0.33 -3.96
N CYS A 131 -13.25 0.72 -2.99
CA CYS A 131 -13.53 0.55 -1.57
C CYS A 131 -14.57 1.55 -1.04
N GLY A 132 -14.84 2.64 -1.77
CA GLY A 132 -15.74 3.70 -1.39
C GLY A 132 -17.15 3.58 -1.94
N ASP A 133 -18.07 4.29 -1.29
CA ASP A 133 -19.41 4.56 -1.74
C ASP A 133 -19.49 6.00 -2.29
N ALA A 134 -20.68 6.45 -2.68
CA ALA A 134 -20.89 7.81 -3.19
C ALA A 134 -20.35 8.89 -2.24
N SER A 135 -19.73 9.90 -2.82
CA SER A 135 -19.12 11.06 -2.16
C SER A 135 -17.89 10.75 -1.32
N HIS A 136 -17.39 9.51 -1.29
CA HIS A 136 -16.10 9.22 -0.68
C HIS A 136 -14.95 9.72 -1.56
N ILE A 137 -13.94 10.26 -0.90
CA ILE A 137 -12.62 10.54 -1.43
C ILE A 137 -11.67 9.64 -0.66
N LEU A 138 -11.27 8.53 -1.25
CA LEU A 138 -10.39 7.56 -0.61
C LEU A 138 -8.95 7.73 -1.07
N VAL A 139 -8.02 7.53 -0.17
CA VAL A 139 -6.58 7.64 -0.42
C VAL A 139 -5.92 6.33 0.00
N SER A 140 -5.00 5.81 -0.80
CA SER A 140 -4.20 4.66 -0.36
C SER A 140 -3.34 5.06 0.83
N LYS A 141 -3.05 4.14 1.75
CA LYS A 141 -2.22 4.41 2.93
C LYS A 141 -0.88 5.02 2.55
N HIS A 142 -0.24 4.51 1.50
CA HIS A 142 1.03 5.04 0.99
C HIS A 142 0.94 6.53 0.59
N ALA A 143 -0.06 6.91 -0.19
CA ALA A 143 -0.24 8.32 -0.57
C ALA A 143 -0.68 9.19 0.62
N ALA A 144 -1.41 8.62 1.59
CA ALA A 144 -1.79 9.32 2.79
C ALA A 144 -0.59 9.61 3.71
N GLU A 145 0.35 8.67 3.84
CA GLU A 145 1.60 8.85 4.61
C GLU A 145 2.46 9.98 4.04
N ASP A 146 2.50 10.12 2.70
CA ASP A 146 3.19 11.24 2.06
C ASP A 146 2.46 12.57 2.35
N LEU A 147 1.13 12.58 2.33
CA LEU A 147 0.32 13.77 2.62
C LEU A 147 0.37 14.14 4.11
N GLU A 148 0.48 13.18 5.02
CA GLU A 148 0.61 13.41 6.47
C GLU A 148 1.87 14.21 6.84
N GLN A 149 2.86 14.31 5.93
CA GLN A 149 4.03 15.16 6.11
C GLN A 149 3.70 16.68 6.01
N TYR A 150 2.52 17.01 5.53
CA TYR A 150 2.04 18.38 5.38
C TYR A 150 0.93 18.65 6.39
N ASP A 151 1.17 19.55 7.35
CA ASP A 151 0.24 19.90 8.44
C ASP A 151 -1.17 20.25 7.95
N GLN A 152 -1.28 20.79 6.74
CA GLN A 152 -2.55 21.18 6.15
C GLN A 152 -3.47 20.01 5.80
N TRP A 153 -2.93 18.80 5.55
CA TRP A 153 -3.71 17.63 5.14
C TRP A 153 -4.03 16.69 6.30
N GLN A 154 -3.15 16.61 7.30
CA GLN A 154 -3.25 15.69 8.42
C GLN A 154 -4.65 15.67 9.10
N PRO A 155 -5.33 16.82 9.36
CA PRO A 155 -6.63 16.82 10.03
C PRO A 155 -7.77 16.19 9.21
N TYR A 156 -7.58 15.95 7.92
CA TYR A 156 -8.60 15.47 6.99
C TYR A 156 -8.40 14.01 6.58
N LEU A 157 -7.33 13.38 7.05
CA LEU A 157 -6.98 11.99 6.75
C LEU A 157 -7.47 11.09 7.90
N HIS A 158 -8.40 10.19 7.61
CA HIS A 158 -9.03 9.33 8.61
C HIS A 158 -8.85 7.87 8.22
N ASP A 159 -8.06 7.12 9.00
CA ASP A 159 -7.72 5.74 8.73
C ASP A 159 -8.97 4.83 8.81
N LEU A 160 -9.23 4.08 7.73
CA LEU A 160 -10.30 3.07 7.67
C LEU A 160 -9.79 1.66 7.96
N GLY A 161 -8.49 1.43 7.88
CA GLY A 161 -7.87 0.13 7.94
C GLY A 161 -7.87 -0.61 6.60
N GLU A 162 -7.79 -1.93 6.66
CA GLU A 162 -7.71 -2.80 5.49
C GLU A 162 -9.09 -3.07 4.85
N CYS A 163 -9.15 -2.95 3.55
CA CYS A 163 -10.27 -3.36 2.70
C CYS A 163 -9.88 -4.61 1.91
N GLU A 164 -10.70 -5.63 1.94
CA GLU A 164 -10.55 -6.78 1.05
C GLU A 164 -11.03 -6.41 -0.35
N ILE A 165 -10.15 -6.57 -1.33
CA ILE A 165 -10.41 -6.31 -2.74
C ILE A 165 -10.45 -7.62 -3.53
N LYS A 166 -10.66 -7.56 -4.84
CA LYS A 166 -10.72 -8.73 -5.72
C LYS A 166 -9.49 -9.63 -5.54
N HIS A 167 -9.71 -10.94 -5.56
CA HIS A 167 -8.69 -12.00 -5.41
C HIS A 167 -8.10 -12.15 -3.99
N GLY A 168 -8.79 -11.65 -2.95
CA GLY A 168 -8.35 -11.78 -1.56
C GLY A 168 -7.17 -10.88 -1.18
N GLU A 169 -6.77 -9.98 -2.06
CA GLU A 169 -5.78 -8.94 -1.74
C GLU A 169 -6.38 -7.95 -0.75
N ARG A 170 -5.57 -7.43 0.16
CA ARG A 170 -5.97 -6.40 1.13
C ARG A 170 -5.27 -5.09 0.81
N LEU A 171 -6.03 -4.02 0.89
CA LEU A 171 -5.55 -2.67 0.63
C LEU A 171 -5.89 -1.79 1.83
N HIS A 172 -4.88 -1.16 2.41
CA HIS A 172 -5.06 -0.20 3.49
C HIS A 172 -5.47 1.16 2.92
N VAL A 173 -6.61 1.67 3.39
CA VAL A 173 -7.28 2.84 2.83
C VAL A 173 -7.56 3.87 3.90
N VAL A 174 -7.38 5.13 3.54
CA VAL A 174 -7.65 6.31 4.36
C VAL A 174 -8.78 7.10 3.71
N ASN A 175 -9.74 7.56 4.49
CA ASN A 175 -10.83 8.42 4.03
C ASN A 175 -10.46 9.88 4.18
N PHE A 176 -10.57 10.63 3.10
CA PHE A 176 -10.36 12.07 3.09
C PHE A 176 -11.70 12.78 3.15
N TYR A 177 -11.93 13.51 4.22
CA TYR A 177 -13.10 14.39 4.35
C TYR A 177 -12.84 15.53 5.34
N ASN A 178 -13.63 16.59 5.19
CA ASN A 178 -13.71 17.69 6.12
C ASN A 178 -15.19 18.13 6.26
N HIS A 179 -15.42 19.29 6.90
CA HIS A 179 -16.77 19.86 7.07
C HIS A 179 -17.43 20.28 5.74
N GLU A 180 -16.68 20.43 4.65
CA GLU A 180 -17.18 20.87 3.36
C GLU A 180 -17.32 19.74 2.33
N VAL A 181 -16.41 18.80 2.28
CA VAL A 181 -16.29 17.79 1.23
C VAL A 181 -15.97 16.41 1.78
N GLY A 182 -16.26 15.40 0.98
CA GLY A 182 -16.08 14.00 1.33
C GLY A 182 -17.28 13.45 2.10
N ASN A 183 -17.23 12.15 2.37
CA ASN A 183 -18.25 11.44 3.13
C ASN A 183 -17.62 10.89 4.41
N SER A 184 -18.04 11.38 5.57
CA SER A 184 -17.52 10.93 6.87
C SER A 184 -18.06 9.56 7.32
N ALA A 185 -19.08 9.03 6.66
CA ALA A 185 -19.61 7.70 6.96
C ALA A 185 -18.56 6.63 6.60
N ARG A 186 -18.53 5.54 7.35
CA ARG A 186 -17.68 4.41 7.00
C ARG A 186 -18.23 3.70 5.77
N PRO A 187 -17.43 3.45 4.71
CA PRO A 187 -17.91 2.76 3.53
C PRO A 187 -18.44 1.36 3.84
N ILE A 188 -19.45 0.89 3.09
CA ILE A 188 -20.12 -0.40 3.31
C ILE A 188 -19.13 -1.57 3.32
N LYS A 189 -18.10 -1.53 2.49
CA LYS A 189 -17.05 -2.58 2.44
C LYS A 189 -16.22 -2.71 3.73
N PHE A 190 -16.22 -1.69 4.58
CA PHE A 190 -15.55 -1.71 5.88
C PHE A 190 -16.51 -2.00 7.03
N ALA A 191 -17.81 -2.21 6.74
CA ALA A 191 -18.75 -2.61 7.76
C ALA A 191 -18.40 -4.02 8.26
N PRO A 192 -18.45 -4.28 9.57
CA PRO A 192 -18.30 -5.65 10.09
C PRO A 192 -19.40 -6.53 9.47
N PRO A 193 -19.11 -7.81 9.19
CA PRO A 193 -20.11 -8.72 8.65
C PRO A 193 -21.37 -8.69 9.54
N ALA A 194 -22.55 -8.62 8.89
CA ALA A 194 -23.82 -8.52 9.58
C ALA A 194 -24.01 -9.68 10.57
N GLY A 195 -24.04 -9.35 11.87
CA GLY A 195 -24.13 -10.33 12.96
C GLY A 195 -23.12 -10.15 14.09
N VAL A 196 -22.09 -9.31 13.92
CA VAL A 196 -21.14 -8.96 15.00
C VAL A 196 -21.51 -7.58 15.55
N ALA A 197 -22.18 -7.55 16.69
CA ALA A 197 -22.51 -6.30 17.39
C ALA A 197 -21.23 -5.50 17.66
N PRO A 198 -21.19 -4.18 17.34
CA PRO A 198 -20.03 -3.35 17.65
C PRO A 198 -19.91 -3.25 19.19
N GLY A 199 -18.91 -3.88 19.75
CA GLY A 199 -18.63 -3.81 21.19
C GLY A 199 -18.15 -5.12 21.86
N ALA A 200 -18.39 -6.28 21.27
CA ALA A 200 -18.06 -7.55 21.92
C ALA A 200 -16.56 -7.92 21.86
N THR A 201 -15.83 -7.48 20.82
CA THR A 201 -14.43 -7.92 20.63
C THR A 201 -13.40 -7.10 21.41
N ALA A 202 -13.63 -5.82 21.63
CA ALA A 202 -12.68 -4.98 22.38
C ALA A 202 -12.73 -5.28 23.90
N GLN A 203 -13.90 -5.58 24.47
CA GLN A 203 -14.04 -5.92 25.89
C GLN A 203 -13.65 -7.37 26.19
N ALA A 204 -13.93 -8.31 25.28
CA ALA A 204 -13.55 -9.71 25.43
C ALA A 204 -12.03 -9.91 25.38
N ASN A 205 -11.33 -9.19 24.50
CA ASN A 205 -9.86 -9.24 24.43
C ASN A 205 -9.23 -8.61 25.67
N ARG A 206 -9.72 -7.46 26.16
CA ARG A 206 -9.17 -6.81 27.36
C ARG A 206 -9.32 -7.70 28.60
N ARG A 207 -10.43 -8.44 28.72
CA ARG A 207 -10.66 -9.38 29.83
C ARG A 207 -9.81 -10.65 29.72
N ARG A 208 -9.55 -11.15 28.49
CA ARG A 208 -8.65 -12.29 28.28
C ARG A 208 -7.20 -11.94 28.54
N TYR A 209 -6.72 -10.78 28.12
CA TYR A 209 -5.36 -10.31 28.40
C TYR A 209 -5.15 -10.05 29.91
N SER A 210 -6.16 -9.56 30.65
CA SER A 210 -6.02 -9.37 32.09
C SER A 210 -5.97 -10.70 32.85
N LEU A 211 -6.71 -11.72 32.43
CA LEU A 211 -6.67 -13.06 33.03
C LEU A 211 -5.36 -13.79 32.69
N VAL A 212 -4.87 -13.67 31.47
CA VAL A 212 -3.58 -14.23 31.06
C VAL A 212 -2.42 -13.53 31.76
N ALA A 213 -2.46 -12.19 31.90
CA ALA A 213 -1.45 -11.44 32.66
C ALA A 213 -1.44 -11.80 34.15
N MET A 214 -2.62 -12.04 34.77
CA MET A 214 -2.70 -12.52 36.15
C MET A 214 -2.17 -13.95 36.30
N ALA A 215 -2.47 -14.84 35.35
CA ALA A 215 -1.96 -16.22 35.37
C ALA A 215 -0.44 -16.27 35.19
N ILE A 216 0.12 -15.46 34.30
CA ILE A 216 1.58 -15.33 34.11
C ILE A 216 2.23 -14.74 35.35
N GLY A 217 1.63 -13.71 35.97
CA GLY A 217 2.10 -13.12 37.21
C GLY A 217 2.13 -14.13 38.37
N ALA A 218 1.10 -14.95 38.51
CA ALA A 218 1.04 -16.00 39.52
C ALA A 218 2.09 -17.10 39.28
N LEU A 219 2.33 -17.48 38.02
CA LEU A 219 3.34 -18.45 37.62
C LEU A 219 4.78 -17.98 37.89
N ILE A 220 5.04 -16.68 37.69
CA ILE A 220 6.34 -16.06 38.01
C ILE A 220 6.58 -16.05 39.52
N VAL A 221 5.55 -15.73 40.33
CA VAL A 221 5.67 -15.73 41.81
C VAL A 221 5.89 -17.15 42.34
N VAL A 222 5.17 -18.15 41.80
CA VAL A 222 5.39 -19.57 42.18
C VAL A 222 6.78 -20.04 41.72
N GLY A 223 7.22 -19.68 40.51
CA GLY A 223 8.57 -20.00 40.01
C GLY A 223 9.66 -19.36 40.86
N ALA A 224 9.51 -18.10 41.24
CA ALA A 224 10.46 -17.40 42.11
C ALA A 224 10.54 -18.00 43.52
N THR A 225 9.40 -18.43 44.11
CA THR A 225 9.37 -19.10 45.42
C THR A 225 10.00 -20.49 45.35
N VAL A 226 9.77 -21.27 44.29
CA VAL A 226 10.39 -22.58 44.08
C VAL A 226 11.91 -22.41 43.86
N LEU A 227 12.34 -21.42 43.07
CA LEU A 227 13.77 -21.11 42.86
C LEU A 227 14.46 -20.69 44.17
N PHE A 228 13.77 -19.87 45.00
CA PHE A 228 14.30 -19.43 46.29
C PHE A 228 14.47 -20.59 47.29
N PHE A 229 13.51 -21.54 47.27
CA PHE A 229 13.63 -22.74 48.13
C PHE A 229 14.65 -23.74 47.62
N THR A 230 14.80 -23.94 46.30
CA THR A 230 15.77 -24.87 45.72
C THR A 230 17.20 -24.30 45.80
N ALA A 231 17.39 -22.96 45.72
CA ALA A 231 18.72 -22.34 45.89
C ALA A 231 19.24 -22.46 47.32
N ARG A 232 18.40 -22.68 48.34
CA ARG A 232 18.85 -22.94 49.72
C ARG A 232 19.30 -24.37 49.96
N THR A 233 18.94 -25.33 49.11
CA THR A 233 19.26 -26.76 49.31
C THR A 233 20.41 -27.29 48.46
N THR A 234 20.89 -26.54 47.45
CA THR A 234 21.93 -27.01 46.52
C THR A 234 23.23 -26.19 46.56
N PHE A 235 23.66 -25.75 47.75
CA PHE A 235 25.04 -25.29 47.91
C PHE A 235 25.87 -26.46 48.44
N ARG A 236 25.91 -27.56 47.66
CA ARG A 236 26.95 -28.59 47.81
C ARG A 236 27.06 -29.45 46.54
N THR A 237 28.25 -29.32 45.94
CA THR A 237 28.89 -30.28 45.01
C THR A 237 28.20 -30.61 43.68
N ALA A 238 28.82 -30.17 42.59
CA ALA A 238 29.53 -31.05 41.67
C ALA A 238 30.02 -30.31 40.42
N THR A 239 31.28 -30.40 40.22
CA THR A 239 32.04 -30.19 38.98
C THR A 239 31.52 -31.08 37.84
N GLY A 240 31.45 -30.47 36.63
CA GLY A 240 31.72 -31.21 35.39
C GLY A 240 30.49 -31.57 34.54
N ARG A 241 30.28 -30.89 33.46
CA ARG A 241 30.28 -31.38 32.07
C ARG A 241 29.49 -30.43 31.16
N THR A 242 30.23 -29.77 30.30
CA THR A 242 29.71 -28.95 29.21
C THR A 242 29.16 -29.90 28.14
N GLU A 243 27.85 -29.98 28.01
CA GLU A 243 27.22 -30.52 26.82
C GLU A 243 26.74 -29.36 25.95
N THR A 244 27.41 -29.24 24.82
CA THR A 244 27.07 -28.35 23.71
C THR A 244 25.77 -28.80 23.09
N ALA A 245 24.69 -28.06 23.33
CA ALA A 245 23.45 -28.23 22.59
C ALA A 245 23.68 -27.78 21.15
N SER A 246 23.77 -28.73 20.24
CA SER A 246 23.75 -28.47 18.79
C SER A 246 22.38 -27.92 18.39
N VAL A 247 22.35 -26.65 18.00
CA VAL A 247 21.20 -26.04 17.34
C VAL A 247 21.05 -26.72 15.98
N SER A 248 20.06 -27.59 15.83
CA SER A 248 19.70 -28.19 14.56
C SER A 248 19.09 -27.10 13.67
N THR A 249 19.85 -26.67 12.68
CA THR A 249 19.36 -25.78 11.60
C THR A 249 18.28 -26.54 10.82
N PRO A 250 17.08 -25.97 10.62
CA PRO A 250 16.06 -26.64 9.81
C PRO A 250 16.58 -26.83 8.36
N PRO A 251 16.17 -27.90 7.68
CA PRO A 251 16.63 -28.19 6.32
C PRO A 251 16.25 -27.02 5.37
N ILE A 252 17.23 -26.53 4.63
CA ILE A 252 17.07 -25.47 3.64
C ILE A 252 16.16 -26.01 2.53
N GLN A 253 15.03 -25.35 2.29
CA GLN A 253 14.13 -25.70 1.18
C GLN A 253 14.74 -25.23 -0.13
N GLU A 254 14.98 -26.12 -1.08
CA GLU A 254 15.59 -25.82 -2.38
C GLU A 254 14.86 -24.69 -3.16
N LYS A 255 13.54 -24.61 -3.02
CA LYS A 255 12.71 -23.57 -3.66
C LYS A 255 12.38 -22.44 -2.67
N SER A 256 13.41 -21.77 -2.16
CA SER A 256 13.26 -20.65 -1.25
C SER A 256 14.18 -19.50 -1.63
N ILE A 257 13.69 -18.26 -1.49
CA ILE A 257 14.41 -17.04 -1.85
C ILE A 257 14.21 -15.95 -0.81
N ALA A 258 15.28 -15.21 -0.54
CA ALA A 258 15.25 -13.96 0.19
C ALA A 258 15.68 -12.81 -0.74
N VAL A 259 14.97 -11.70 -0.70
CA VAL A 259 15.32 -10.46 -1.40
C VAL A 259 15.87 -9.50 -0.37
N LEU A 260 17.16 -9.17 -0.48
CA LEU A 260 17.81 -8.21 0.40
C LEU A 260 17.41 -6.77 0.04
N PRO A 261 17.48 -5.82 0.99
CA PRO A 261 17.30 -4.41 0.69
C PRO A 261 18.27 -3.93 -0.39
N PHE A 262 17.73 -3.29 -1.42
CA PHE A 262 18.54 -2.76 -2.51
C PHE A 262 19.29 -1.50 -2.07
N GLN A 263 20.53 -1.38 -2.53
CA GLN A 263 21.33 -0.19 -2.29
C GLN A 263 20.86 0.96 -3.17
N ASN A 264 20.74 2.15 -2.57
CA ASN A 264 20.55 3.38 -3.34
C ASN A 264 21.91 3.94 -3.75
N LEU A 265 22.24 3.84 -5.03
CA LEU A 265 23.45 4.41 -5.62
C LEU A 265 23.21 5.80 -6.23
N SER A 266 22.01 6.38 -6.01
CA SER A 266 21.72 7.74 -6.47
C SER A 266 22.42 8.77 -5.59
N ASP A 267 22.81 9.89 -6.17
CA ASP A 267 23.46 11.01 -5.45
C ASP A 267 22.54 11.62 -4.37
N ASP A 268 21.21 11.55 -4.59
CA ASP A 268 20.21 12.05 -3.66
C ASP A 268 19.70 10.94 -2.72
N LYS A 269 19.99 11.10 -1.43
CA LYS A 269 19.56 10.17 -0.37
C LYS A 269 18.04 10.09 -0.21
N SER A 270 17.30 11.12 -0.67
CA SER A 270 15.83 11.12 -0.65
C SER A 270 15.24 10.03 -1.54
N ASN A 271 16.00 9.50 -2.50
CA ASN A 271 15.59 8.39 -3.37
C ASN A 271 15.66 7.00 -2.70
N ALA A 272 15.97 6.90 -1.42
CA ALA A 272 16.02 5.61 -0.70
C ALA A 272 14.67 4.86 -0.73
N TYR A 273 13.53 5.59 -0.70
CA TYR A 273 12.20 5.01 -0.82
C TYR A 273 11.98 4.28 -2.15
N PHE A 274 12.69 4.70 -3.21
CA PHE A 274 12.55 4.10 -4.52
C PHE A 274 13.19 2.70 -4.58
N SER A 275 14.36 2.52 -3.96
CA SER A 275 14.98 1.19 -3.84
C SER A 275 14.15 0.26 -2.97
N GLU A 276 13.49 0.78 -1.93
CA GLU A 276 12.56 0.03 -1.10
C GLU A 276 11.29 -0.39 -1.86
N GLY A 277 10.74 0.51 -2.69
CA GLY A 277 9.58 0.21 -3.53
C GLY A 277 9.84 -0.88 -4.58
N ILE A 278 11.03 -0.88 -5.18
CA ILE A 278 11.45 -1.93 -6.12
C ILE A 278 11.57 -3.27 -5.39
N GLN A 279 12.14 -3.31 -4.19
CA GLN A 279 12.23 -4.53 -3.38
C GLN A 279 10.82 -5.10 -3.09
N ASP A 280 9.88 -4.26 -2.70
CA ASP A 280 8.50 -4.67 -2.40
C ASP A 280 7.76 -5.20 -3.62
N GLU A 281 7.94 -4.59 -4.79
CA GLU A 281 7.36 -5.08 -6.04
C GLU A 281 7.94 -6.45 -6.43
N ILE A 282 9.25 -6.64 -6.29
CA ILE A 282 9.89 -7.93 -6.55
C ILE A 282 9.37 -8.99 -5.58
N LEU A 283 9.28 -8.69 -4.28
CA LEU A 283 8.71 -9.59 -3.28
C LEU A 283 7.27 -9.97 -3.62
N THR A 284 6.46 -8.98 -4.02
CA THR A 284 5.07 -9.18 -4.44
C THR A 284 4.96 -10.09 -5.66
N ARG A 285 5.82 -9.93 -6.65
CA ARG A 285 5.83 -10.79 -7.85
C ARG A 285 6.31 -12.20 -7.54
N LEU A 286 7.36 -12.34 -6.75
CA LEU A 286 7.89 -13.65 -6.36
C LEU A 286 6.90 -14.43 -5.49
N SER A 287 6.16 -13.77 -4.61
CA SER A 287 5.15 -14.42 -3.76
C SER A 287 3.97 -15.03 -4.54
N LYS A 288 3.75 -14.59 -5.78
CA LYS A 288 2.74 -15.17 -6.69
C LYS A 288 3.16 -16.52 -7.29
N VAL A 289 4.42 -16.90 -7.16
CA VAL A 289 4.94 -18.20 -7.64
C VAL A 289 4.66 -19.26 -6.57
N ALA A 290 3.60 -20.04 -6.75
CA ALA A 290 3.08 -20.98 -5.75
C ALA A 290 4.10 -22.03 -5.25
N ALA A 291 5.14 -22.33 -6.03
CA ALA A 291 6.19 -23.28 -5.67
C ALA A 291 7.39 -22.64 -4.93
N LEU A 292 7.41 -21.31 -4.77
CA LEU A 292 8.55 -20.58 -4.24
C LEU A 292 8.24 -20.04 -2.84
N LYS A 293 9.04 -20.40 -1.86
CA LYS A 293 8.97 -19.81 -0.51
C LYS A 293 9.75 -18.51 -0.49
N VAL A 294 9.05 -17.40 -0.34
CA VAL A 294 9.65 -16.06 -0.27
C VAL A 294 9.75 -15.62 1.18
N ILE A 295 10.92 -15.15 1.59
CA ILE A 295 11.14 -14.61 2.94
C ILE A 295 10.60 -13.18 3.01
N SER A 296 9.94 -12.85 4.11
CA SER A 296 9.35 -11.52 4.32
C SER A 296 10.42 -10.43 4.38
N ARG A 297 10.06 -9.22 3.93
CA ARG A 297 10.90 -8.03 4.01
C ARG A 297 11.44 -7.78 5.43
N THR A 298 10.60 -7.90 6.45
CA THR A 298 10.98 -7.69 7.85
C THR A 298 12.17 -8.56 8.28
N SER A 299 12.23 -9.80 7.78
CA SER A 299 13.33 -10.71 8.11
C SER A 299 14.66 -10.32 7.43
N THR A 300 14.59 -9.62 6.30
CA THR A 300 15.77 -9.21 5.52
C THR A 300 16.27 -7.82 5.85
N MET A 301 15.46 -6.97 6.51
CA MET A 301 15.82 -5.57 6.83
C MET A 301 17.12 -5.41 7.64
N LYS A 302 17.45 -6.38 8.49
CA LYS A 302 18.69 -6.33 9.29
C LYS A 302 19.98 -6.42 8.44
N TYR A 303 19.86 -6.84 7.18
CA TYR A 303 20.98 -6.95 6.24
C TYR A 303 21.07 -5.73 5.29
N LYS A 304 20.58 -4.56 5.71
CA LYS A 304 20.59 -3.32 4.91
C LYS A 304 22.00 -2.77 4.62
N SER A 305 22.99 -3.17 5.42
CA SER A 305 24.42 -2.90 5.17
C SER A 305 25.00 -4.11 4.45
N GLU A 306 25.81 -3.90 3.42
CA GLU A 306 26.45 -4.96 2.62
C GLU A 306 26.90 -6.13 3.49
N PRO A 307 26.28 -7.30 3.37
CA PRO A 307 26.75 -8.45 4.13
C PRO A 307 28.03 -8.97 3.47
N GLU A 308 29.11 -9.02 4.22
CA GLU A 308 30.39 -9.57 3.75
C GLU A 308 30.30 -11.03 3.28
N ASN A 309 29.25 -11.77 3.71
CA ASN A 309 29.09 -13.19 3.41
C ASN A 309 27.63 -13.58 3.15
N LEU A 310 27.20 -13.52 1.89
CA LEU A 310 25.84 -13.92 1.45
C LEU A 310 25.51 -15.38 1.76
N ARG A 311 26.50 -16.28 1.76
CA ARG A 311 26.28 -17.69 2.11
C ARG A 311 25.85 -17.86 3.56
N GLU A 312 26.41 -17.06 4.45
CA GLU A 312 26.04 -17.07 5.87
C GLU A 312 24.64 -16.47 6.08
N VAL A 313 24.32 -15.40 5.37
CA VAL A 313 22.97 -14.80 5.35
C VAL A 313 21.93 -15.81 4.86
N GLY A 314 22.23 -16.56 3.80
CA GLY A 314 21.35 -17.62 3.29
C GLY A 314 21.06 -18.70 4.32
N LYS A 315 22.10 -19.14 5.06
CA LYS A 315 21.94 -20.11 6.16
C LYS A 315 21.09 -19.54 7.30
N GLN A 316 21.33 -18.30 7.72
CA GLN A 316 20.59 -17.64 8.80
C GLN A 316 19.12 -17.42 8.45
N LEU A 317 18.81 -17.12 7.18
CA LEU A 317 17.44 -16.96 6.67
C LEU A 317 16.80 -18.31 6.29
N GLY A 318 17.56 -19.40 6.22
CA GLY A 318 17.08 -20.73 5.84
C GLY A 318 16.61 -20.80 4.38
N VAL A 319 17.30 -20.10 3.47
CA VAL A 319 16.95 -20.03 2.04
C VAL A 319 18.07 -20.57 1.15
N ALA A 320 17.68 -21.15 0.00
CA ALA A 320 18.61 -21.63 -1.01
C ALA A 320 19.11 -20.50 -1.93
N HIS A 321 18.33 -19.46 -2.11
CA HIS A 321 18.64 -18.35 -3.03
C HIS A 321 18.54 -17.01 -2.33
N ILE A 322 19.43 -16.08 -2.70
CA ILE A 322 19.41 -14.68 -2.28
C ILE A 322 19.41 -13.83 -3.55
N LEU A 323 18.54 -12.82 -3.58
CA LEU A 323 18.53 -11.75 -4.54
C LEU A 323 19.02 -10.48 -3.86
N GLU A 324 20.09 -9.91 -4.37
CA GLU A 324 20.60 -8.60 -3.99
C GLU A 324 20.70 -7.69 -5.22
N GLY A 325 20.78 -6.40 -5.03
CA GLY A 325 20.90 -5.44 -6.12
C GLY A 325 21.04 -4.01 -5.64
N SER A 326 21.26 -3.14 -6.59
CA SER A 326 21.34 -1.68 -6.36
C SER A 326 20.44 -0.95 -7.35
N VAL A 327 20.01 0.23 -6.95
CA VAL A 327 19.21 1.13 -7.78
C VAL A 327 19.92 2.47 -7.87
N GLN A 328 20.11 2.93 -9.08
CA GLN A 328 20.67 4.26 -9.34
C GLN A 328 19.68 5.08 -10.16
N LYS A 329 19.31 6.23 -9.64
CA LYS A 329 18.51 7.22 -10.36
C LYS A 329 19.44 8.35 -10.80
N VAL A 330 19.60 8.51 -12.11
CA VAL A 330 20.42 9.59 -12.70
C VAL A 330 19.47 10.60 -13.34
N ALA A 331 19.35 11.77 -12.75
CA ALA A 331 18.45 12.85 -13.19
C ALA A 331 16.99 12.35 -13.36
N ASN A 332 16.50 12.17 -14.57
CA ASN A 332 15.16 11.65 -14.87
C ASN A 332 15.18 10.22 -15.44
N ALA A 333 16.27 9.48 -15.32
CA ALA A 333 16.41 8.09 -15.77
C ALA A 333 16.71 7.17 -14.57
N VAL A 334 16.11 5.99 -14.59
CA VAL A 334 16.35 4.90 -13.62
C VAL A 334 17.08 3.77 -14.36
#